data_b874e39bfabd7cd56768fb4f02519a97
#
_entry.id   b874e39bfabd7cd56768fb4f02519a97
#
_cell.length_a   1.000
_cell.length_b   1.000
_cell.length_c   1.000
_cell.angle_alpha   90.00
_cell.angle_beta   90.00
_cell.angle_gamma   90.00
#
_symmetry.space_group_name_H-M   'P 1'
#
loop_
_entity.id
_entity.type
_entity.pdbx_description
1 polymer ?
#
loop_
_entity_poly.entity_id
_entity_poly.type
_entity_poly.pdbx_seq_one_letter_code
_entity_poly.pdbx_strand_id
1 'polypeptide(L)'
;MINYTPVVETVRSMRDGRIQRAWAGVAERLVQLWLDEYTRLHFPHDVVETTAASFSYLFDIGPQRLIAAWGVSAGRDAAKRDAGRMAGHPLSAGKRYHRGHAIPHTLGGPTDINLVPQLGSVNVGPFRPLEKQAVATPGSFYFTYWKYRDNSTQTPSGVDQGLLIPDGTSDIRRHGN
;
A
#
# COMPACT_ATOMS: atom_id res chain seq x y z
N MET A 1 7.68 2.61 14.98
CA MET A 1 6.25 2.44 14.54
C MET A 1 5.73 3.80 14.10
N ILE A 2 5.20 3.90 12.89
CA ILE A 2 4.76 5.19 12.32
C ILE A 2 3.58 5.77 13.11
N ASN A 3 3.66 7.07 13.40
CA ASN A 3 2.56 7.85 13.95
C ASN A 3 1.81 8.56 12.79
N TYR A 4 0.63 8.06 12.46
CA TYR A 4 -0.23 8.64 11.41
C TYR A 4 -1.13 9.79 11.90
N THR A 5 -1.11 10.15 13.20
CA THR A 5 -1.96 11.21 13.75
C THR A 5 -1.91 12.51 12.95
N PRO A 6 -0.73 13.04 12.55
CA PRO A 6 -0.66 14.27 11.78
C PRO A 6 -1.33 14.19 10.40
N VAL A 7 -1.29 13.00 9.77
CA VAL A 7 -1.98 12.75 8.49
C VAL A 7 -3.49 12.74 8.69
N VAL A 8 -3.97 12.04 9.72
CA VAL A 8 -5.40 11.97 10.09
C VAL A 8 -5.96 13.35 10.40
N GLU A 9 -5.23 14.19 11.15
CA GLU A 9 -5.62 15.56 11.46
C GLU A 9 -5.71 16.43 10.20
N THR A 10 -4.73 16.26 9.27
CA THR A 10 -4.78 16.94 7.98
C THR A 10 -6.03 16.54 7.20
N VAL A 11 -6.35 15.26 7.11
CA VAL A 11 -7.56 14.77 6.41
C VAL A 11 -8.84 15.31 7.06
N ARG A 12 -8.92 15.34 8.39
CA ARG A 12 -10.07 15.92 9.11
C ARG A 12 -10.30 17.39 8.81
N SER A 13 -9.23 18.14 8.56
CA SER A 13 -9.32 19.57 8.24
C SER A 13 -9.74 19.87 6.81
N MET A 14 -9.75 18.86 5.92
CA MET A 14 -10.04 19.00 4.49
C MET A 14 -11.54 19.13 4.13
N ARG A 15 -12.43 19.30 5.08
CA ARG A 15 -13.90 19.22 4.93
C ARG A 15 -14.55 20.11 3.85
N ASP A 16 -13.80 21.01 3.21
CA ASP A 16 -14.36 21.99 2.28
C ASP A 16 -13.83 21.86 0.84
N GLY A 17 -14.21 20.82 0.13
CA GLY A 17 -14.31 20.84 -1.36
C GLY A 17 -13.04 20.95 -2.21
N ARG A 18 -11.82 21.01 -1.63
CA ARG A 18 -10.53 21.13 -2.37
C ARG A 18 -9.73 19.83 -2.45
N ILE A 19 -10.41 18.74 -2.54
CA ILE A 19 -9.94 17.37 -2.25
C ILE A 19 -8.78 16.89 -3.14
N GLN A 20 -8.80 17.13 -4.43
CA GLN A 20 -7.75 16.60 -5.33
C GLN A 20 -6.37 17.22 -5.12
N ARG A 21 -6.29 18.51 -4.78
CA ARG A 21 -5.01 19.17 -4.44
C ARG A 21 -4.51 18.77 -3.05
N ALA A 22 -5.43 18.41 -2.18
CA ALA A 22 -5.13 17.99 -0.82
C ALA A 22 -4.47 16.61 -0.75
N TRP A 23 -4.82 15.67 -1.63
CA TRP A 23 -4.19 14.34 -1.66
C TRP A 23 -2.68 14.38 -1.99
N ALA A 24 -2.21 15.33 -2.79
CA ALA A 24 -0.79 15.48 -3.06
C ALA A 24 0.00 15.78 -1.76
N GLY A 25 -0.44 16.74 -0.95
CA GLY A 25 0.21 17.05 0.33
C GLY A 25 0.10 15.92 1.36
N VAL A 26 -0.99 15.14 1.34
CA VAL A 26 -1.13 13.93 2.17
C VAL A 26 -0.12 12.86 1.72
N ALA A 27 0.01 12.64 0.40
CA ALA A 27 0.96 11.70 -0.16
C ALA A 27 2.41 12.07 0.21
N GLU A 28 2.81 13.33 0.00
CA GLU A 28 4.15 13.82 0.38
C GLU A 28 4.46 13.56 1.85
N ARG A 29 3.49 13.85 2.75
CA ARG A 29 3.68 13.61 4.18
C ARG A 29 3.76 12.12 4.53
N LEU A 30 2.97 11.27 3.89
CA LEU A 30 3.04 9.82 4.07
C LEU A 30 4.38 9.27 3.57
N VAL A 31 4.81 9.68 2.38
CA VAL A 31 6.11 9.28 1.79
C VAL A 31 7.25 9.64 2.74
N GLN A 32 7.26 10.87 3.28
CA GLN A 32 8.29 11.28 4.25
C GLN A 32 8.29 10.39 5.50
N LEU A 33 7.11 10.11 6.09
CA LEU A 33 6.99 9.23 7.26
C LEU A 33 7.49 7.81 6.97
N TRP A 34 7.19 7.27 5.79
CA TRP A 34 7.63 5.93 5.39
C TRP A 34 9.13 5.87 5.13
N LEU A 35 9.67 6.88 4.45
CA LEU A 35 11.10 6.98 4.19
C LEU A 35 11.90 7.14 5.49
N ASP A 36 11.47 8.03 6.40
CA ASP A 36 12.12 8.24 7.68
C ASP A 36 12.17 6.95 8.52
N GLU A 37 11.06 6.20 8.57
CA GLU A 37 11.03 4.92 9.30
C GLU A 37 11.87 3.86 8.58
N TYR A 38 11.76 3.74 7.25
CA TYR A 38 12.45 2.73 6.47
C TYR A 38 13.97 2.94 6.49
N THR A 39 14.45 4.14 6.20
CA THR A 39 15.89 4.46 6.13
C THR A 39 16.56 4.38 7.50
N ARG A 40 15.83 4.66 8.57
CA ARG A 40 16.31 4.48 9.94
C ARG A 40 16.55 3.00 10.31
N LEU A 41 15.76 2.09 9.74
CA LEU A 41 15.79 0.65 10.05
C LEU A 41 16.65 -0.16 9.06
N HIS A 42 16.84 0.33 7.84
CA HIS A 42 17.45 -0.40 6.74
C HIS A 42 18.59 0.39 6.11
N PHE A 43 19.79 -0.14 6.17
CA PHE A 43 20.99 0.43 5.56
C PHE A 43 21.95 -0.67 5.08
N PRO A 44 22.56 -0.59 3.88
CA PRO A 44 22.27 0.42 2.84
C PRO A 44 20.90 0.22 2.22
N HIS A 45 20.37 1.26 1.56
CA HIS A 45 19.11 1.25 0.80
C HIS A 45 19.28 2.03 -0.49
N ASP A 46 18.49 1.67 -1.52
CA ASP A 46 18.41 2.35 -2.81
C ASP A 46 16.93 2.49 -3.19
N VAL A 47 16.29 3.53 -2.64
CA VAL A 47 14.85 3.71 -2.74
C VAL A 47 14.51 4.61 -3.93
N VAL A 48 13.63 4.11 -4.79
CA VAL A 48 13.07 4.86 -5.91
C VAL A 48 11.56 5.01 -5.76
N GLU A 49 11.04 6.15 -6.20
CA GLU A 49 9.61 6.36 -6.41
C GLU A 49 9.30 6.16 -7.90
N THR A 50 8.23 5.43 -8.20
CA THR A 50 7.75 5.21 -9.57
C THR A 50 6.23 5.15 -9.59
N THR A 51 5.65 5.20 -10.79
CA THR A 51 4.21 5.13 -11.01
C THR A 51 3.85 4.02 -11.98
N ALA A 52 2.74 3.32 -11.72
CA ALA A 52 2.16 2.36 -12.64
C ALA A 52 0.64 2.31 -12.44
N ALA A 53 -0.13 2.30 -13.53
CA ALA A 53 -1.59 2.25 -13.53
C ALA A 53 -2.25 3.30 -12.60
N SER A 54 -1.75 4.54 -12.61
CA SER A 54 -2.23 5.68 -11.81
C SER A 54 -1.97 5.56 -10.29
N PHE A 55 -1.15 4.61 -9.86
CA PHE A 55 -0.69 4.47 -8.48
C PHE A 55 0.80 4.72 -8.37
N SER A 56 1.23 5.19 -7.20
CA SER A 56 2.64 5.43 -6.88
C SER A 56 3.19 4.32 -5.99
N TYR A 57 4.49 4.07 -6.12
CA TYR A 57 5.20 3.00 -5.42
C TYR A 57 6.55 3.48 -4.94
N LEU A 58 6.92 3.17 -3.70
CA LEU A 58 8.30 3.21 -3.20
C LEU A 58 8.88 1.80 -3.23
N PHE A 59 10.01 1.65 -3.89
CA PHE A 59 10.69 0.37 -4.07
C PHE A 59 12.16 0.48 -3.70
N ASP A 60 12.66 -0.48 -2.92
CA ASP A 60 14.11 -0.60 -2.65
C ASP A 60 14.72 -1.58 -3.65
N ILE A 61 15.58 -1.04 -4.53
CA ILE A 61 16.19 -1.80 -5.63
C ILE A 61 17.16 -2.85 -5.12
N GLY A 62 17.92 -2.55 -4.06
CA GLY A 62 18.91 -3.46 -3.51
C GLY A 62 18.31 -4.82 -3.14
N PRO A 63 17.40 -4.91 -2.17
CA PRO A 63 16.73 -6.15 -1.79
C PRO A 63 15.55 -6.51 -2.72
N GLN A 64 15.23 -5.72 -3.73
CA GLN A 64 14.12 -5.91 -4.69
C GLN A 64 12.77 -6.08 -3.98
N ARG A 65 12.36 -5.09 -3.18
CA ARG A 65 11.14 -5.16 -2.38
C ARG A 65 10.34 -3.87 -2.38
N LEU A 66 9.03 -4.02 -2.33
CA LEU A 66 8.08 -2.91 -2.25
C LEU A 66 8.04 -2.36 -0.83
N ILE A 67 8.24 -1.05 -0.67
CA ILE A 67 8.13 -0.36 0.63
C ILE A 67 6.72 0.16 0.85
N ALA A 68 6.16 0.86 -0.14
CA ALA A 68 4.82 1.42 -0.04
C ALA A 68 4.16 1.51 -1.41
N ALA A 69 2.83 1.50 -1.41
CA ALA A 69 2.00 1.76 -2.58
C ALA A 69 0.81 2.63 -2.19
N TRP A 70 0.44 3.61 -3.02
CA TRP A 70 -0.68 4.50 -2.73
C TRP A 70 -1.30 5.10 -3.99
N GLY A 71 -2.52 5.60 -3.83
CA GLY A 71 -3.21 6.38 -4.86
C GLY A 71 -4.66 6.63 -4.52
N VAL A 72 -5.32 7.37 -5.42
CA VAL A 72 -6.72 7.73 -5.28
C VAL A 72 -7.60 6.67 -5.95
N SER A 73 -8.59 6.18 -5.23
CA SER A 73 -9.58 5.25 -5.79
C SER A 73 -10.44 5.91 -6.86
N ALA A 74 -10.45 5.33 -8.04
CA ALA A 74 -11.43 5.65 -9.09
C ALA A 74 -12.70 4.79 -9.00
N GLY A 75 -12.80 3.94 -7.98
CA GLY A 75 -13.83 2.93 -7.83
C GLY A 75 -13.41 1.58 -8.41
N ARG A 76 -14.37 0.79 -8.86
CA ARG A 76 -14.11 -0.56 -9.36
C ARG A 76 -13.45 -0.54 -10.74
N ASP A 77 -12.28 -1.15 -10.84
CA ASP A 77 -11.69 -1.56 -12.11
C ASP A 77 -12.25 -2.92 -12.55
N ALA A 78 -12.69 -3.01 -13.81
CA ALA A 78 -13.26 -4.21 -14.41
C ALA A 78 -12.23 -5.06 -15.18
N ALA A 79 -10.95 -4.66 -15.22
CA ALA A 79 -9.91 -5.39 -15.92
C ALA A 79 -9.80 -6.83 -15.43
N LYS A 80 -9.52 -7.75 -16.34
CA LYS A 80 -9.32 -9.16 -16.01
C LYS A 80 -7.92 -9.35 -15.40
N ARG A 81 -7.84 -10.18 -14.38
CA ARG A 81 -6.55 -10.58 -13.80
C ARG A 81 -5.75 -11.42 -14.78
N ASP A 82 -4.44 -11.20 -14.82
CA ASP A 82 -3.52 -12.13 -15.47
C ASP A 82 -3.39 -13.40 -14.60
N ALA A 83 -4.13 -14.44 -14.97
CA ALA A 83 -4.15 -15.71 -14.24
C ALA A 83 -2.77 -16.38 -14.21
N GLY A 84 -1.97 -16.23 -15.27
CA GLY A 84 -0.64 -16.82 -15.37
C GLY A 84 0.33 -16.22 -14.34
N ARG A 85 0.34 -14.90 -14.22
CA ARG A 85 1.19 -14.19 -13.25
C ARG A 85 0.75 -14.38 -11.80
N MET A 86 -0.52 -14.69 -11.58
CA MET A 86 -1.06 -14.95 -10.24
C MET A 86 -0.97 -16.42 -9.83
N ALA A 87 -0.60 -17.32 -10.72
CA ALA A 87 -0.50 -18.74 -10.42
C ALA A 87 0.63 -19.06 -9.42
N GLY A 88 0.38 -20.01 -8.53
CA GLY A 88 1.36 -20.47 -7.54
C GLY A 88 1.54 -19.54 -6.33
N HIS A 89 2.73 -19.59 -5.75
CA HIS A 89 3.11 -18.80 -4.57
C HIS A 89 4.41 -18.03 -4.85
N PRO A 90 4.73 -16.98 -4.04
CA PRO A 90 5.99 -16.27 -4.15
C PRO A 90 7.17 -17.20 -3.85
N LEU A 91 8.16 -17.28 -4.73
CA LEU A 91 9.34 -18.13 -4.53
C LEU A 91 10.14 -17.74 -3.29
N SER A 92 10.17 -16.44 -2.96
CA SER A 92 10.89 -15.89 -1.81
C SER A 92 10.24 -16.23 -0.44
N ALA A 93 8.97 -16.69 -0.41
CA ALA A 93 8.23 -16.87 0.83
C ALA A 93 7.55 -18.24 1.01
N GLY A 94 7.35 -19.01 -0.09
CA GLY A 94 6.79 -20.36 -0.06
C GLY A 94 5.25 -20.44 0.02
N LYS A 95 4.74 -21.66 0.19
CA LYS A 95 3.32 -22.01 -0.03
C LYS A 95 2.30 -21.34 0.90
N ARG A 96 2.71 -20.85 2.06
CA ARG A 96 1.81 -20.16 3.00
C ARG A 96 1.47 -18.73 2.56
N TYR A 97 2.23 -18.20 1.61
CA TYR A 97 2.11 -16.84 1.12
C TYR A 97 1.45 -16.81 -0.25
N HIS A 98 0.63 -15.80 -0.47
CA HIS A 98 0.04 -15.46 -1.75
C HIS A 98 0.86 -14.37 -2.43
N ARG A 99 0.75 -14.24 -3.73
CA ARG A 99 1.14 -13.05 -4.48
C ARG A 99 0.09 -11.97 -4.24
N GLY A 100 0.19 -11.32 -3.06
CA GLY A 100 -0.76 -10.30 -2.64
C GLY A 100 -0.57 -9.00 -3.42
N HIS A 101 -1.65 -8.28 -3.69
CA HIS A 101 -1.62 -6.96 -4.28
C HIS A 101 -1.51 -5.89 -3.20
N ALA A 102 -0.52 -5.01 -3.28
CA ALA A 102 -0.40 -3.85 -2.40
C ALA A 102 -1.54 -2.84 -2.67
N ILE A 103 -1.78 -2.52 -3.94
CA ILE A 103 -3.00 -1.86 -4.40
C ILE A 103 -3.92 -2.95 -4.95
N PRO A 104 -5.17 -3.08 -4.46
CA PRO A 104 -6.09 -4.13 -4.92
C PRO A 104 -6.26 -4.14 -6.43
N HIS A 105 -6.30 -5.34 -7.03
CA HIS A 105 -6.61 -5.45 -8.45
C HIS A 105 -7.95 -4.81 -8.80
N THR A 106 -8.93 -4.90 -7.92
CA THR A 106 -10.25 -4.29 -8.09
C THR A 106 -10.24 -2.76 -8.08
N LEU A 107 -9.15 -2.12 -7.66
CA LEU A 107 -8.87 -0.69 -7.82
C LEU A 107 -8.02 -0.37 -9.06
N GLY A 108 -7.63 -1.37 -9.85
CA GLY A 108 -6.72 -1.22 -10.98
C GLY A 108 -5.25 -1.40 -10.61
N GLY A 109 -4.94 -1.96 -9.43
CA GLY A 109 -3.56 -2.31 -9.06
C GLY A 109 -2.95 -3.30 -10.05
N PRO A 110 -1.79 -2.97 -10.69
CA PRO A 110 -1.15 -3.82 -11.69
C PRO A 110 -0.56 -5.07 -11.06
N THR A 111 -0.07 -5.96 -11.91
CA THR A 111 0.86 -7.03 -11.53
C THR A 111 2.29 -6.50 -11.43
N ASP A 112 3.25 -7.33 -11.12
CA ASP A 112 4.69 -7.05 -11.01
C ASP A 112 5.05 -6.18 -9.81
N ILE A 113 5.35 -4.89 -9.95
CA ILE A 113 5.80 -4.02 -8.86
C ILE A 113 4.82 -3.99 -7.66
N ASN A 114 3.56 -4.24 -7.92
CA ASN A 114 2.48 -4.22 -6.94
C ASN A 114 2.31 -5.55 -6.18
N LEU A 115 3.04 -6.60 -6.55
CA LEU A 115 2.93 -7.91 -5.92
C LEU A 115 3.91 -8.06 -4.75
N VAL A 116 3.38 -8.48 -3.61
CA VAL A 116 4.13 -8.69 -2.38
C VAL A 116 3.83 -10.07 -1.80
N PRO A 117 4.83 -10.78 -1.25
CA PRO A 117 4.59 -11.99 -0.47
C PRO A 117 3.70 -11.68 0.74
N GLN A 118 2.42 -11.99 0.65
CA GLN A 118 1.43 -11.72 1.71
C GLN A 118 0.90 -13.03 2.28
N LEU A 119 0.90 -13.16 3.61
CA LEU A 119 0.39 -14.36 4.27
C LEU A 119 -1.06 -14.61 3.83
N GLY A 120 -1.35 -15.85 3.37
CA GLY A 120 -2.64 -16.18 2.78
C GLY A 120 -3.83 -15.86 3.67
N SER A 121 -3.74 -16.12 4.97
CA SER A 121 -4.78 -15.81 5.96
C SER A 121 -5.03 -14.30 6.12
N VAL A 122 -4.00 -13.46 5.96
CA VAL A 122 -4.11 -12.01 6.00
C VAL A 122 -4.72 -11.49 4.69
N ASN A 123 -4.21 -11.97 3.55
CA ASN A 123 -4.65 -11.54 2.22
C ASN A 123 -6.15 -11.81 1.97
N VAL A 124 -6.65 -12.99 2.35
CA VAL A 124 -8.07 -13.35 2.14
C VAL A 124 -8.98 -12.98 3.32
N GLY A 125 -8.42 -12.59 4.44
CA GLY A 125 -9.11 -12.27 5.69
C GLY A 125 -9.17 -10.77 5.98
N PRO A 126 -8.44 -10.29 7.00
CA PRO A 126 -8.59 -8.92 7.54
C PRO A 126 -8.18 -7.80 6.58
N PHE A 127 -7.47 -8.12 5.50
CA PHE A 127 -7.05 -7.13 4.49
C PHE A 127 -8.21 -6.69 3.58
N ARG A 128 -9.09 -7.64 3.20
CA ARG A 128 -10.18 -7.42 2.24
C ARG A 128 -11.25 -6.38 2.61
N PRO A 129 -11.68 -6.21 3.86
CA PRO A 129 -12.72 -5.23 4.19
C PRO A 129 -12.35 -3.82 3.76
N LEU A 130 -11.10 -3.38 4.01
CA LEU A 130 -10.66 -2.05 3.64
C LEU A 130 -10.51 -1.88 2.12
N GLU A 131 -10.07 -2.93 1.41
CA GLU A 131 -10.05 -2.98 -0.05
C GLU A 131 -11.45 -2.78 -0.66
N LYS A 132 -12.46 -3.48 -0.11
CA LYS A 132 -13.86 -3.35 -0.56
C LYS A 132 -14.41 -1.95 -0.30
N GLN A 133 -14.07 -1.37 0.84
CA GLN A 133 -14.47 0.00 1.18
C GLN A 133 -13.83 1.01 0.23
N ALA A 134 -12.54 0.86 -0.09
CA ALA A 134 -11.85 1.72 -1.06
C ALA A 134 -12.51 1.67 -2.45
N VAL A 135 -12.91 0.47 -2.91
CA VAL A 135 -13.68 0.29 -4.17
C VAL A 135 -15.03 0.98 -4.11
N ALA A 136 -15.72 0.90 -2.95
CA ALA A 136 -17.04 1.48 -2.76
C ALA A 136 -17.02 3.01 -2.55
N THR A 137 -15.84 3.60 -2.34
CA THR A 137 -15.67 5.03 -2.04
C THR A 137 -14.71 5.70 -3.03
N PRO A 138 -15.12 5.95 -4.28
CA PRO A 138 -14.31 6.69 -5.24
C PRO A 138 -13.89 8.05 -4.69
N GLY A 139 -12.68 8.50 -5.00
CA GLY A 139 -12.10 9.72 -4.46
C GLY A 139 -11.37 9.53 -3.12
N SER A 140 -11.50 8.38 -2.46
CA SER A 140 -10.72 8.05 -1.27
C SER A 140 -9.25 7.78 -1.62
N PHE A 141 -8.35 8.05 -0.67
CA PHE A 141 -6.93 7.78 -0.79
C PHE A 141 -6.61 6.46 -0.08
N TYR A 142 -6.15 5.47 -0.83
CA TYR A 142 -5.77 4.15 -0.32
C TYR A 142 -4.25 4.01 -0.31
N PHE A 143 -3.70 3.37 0.73
CA PHE A 143 -2.28 3.08 0.80
C PHE A 143 -1.97 1.78 1.54
N THR A 144 -0.77 1.23 1.27
CA THR A 144 -0.11 0.19 2.05
C THR A 144 1.34 0.55 2.29
N TYR A 145 1.84 0.28 3.51
CA TYR A 145 3.26 0.40 3.88
C TYR A 145 3.75 -0.91 4.47
N TRP A 146 4.75 -1.52 3.83
CA TRP A 146 5.27 -2.84 4.13
C TRP A 146 6.50 -2.77 5.02
N LYS A 147 6.56 -3.60 6.05
CA LYS A 147 7.62 -3.63 7.06
C LYS A 147 8.46 -4.88 6.91
N TYR A 148 9.75 -4.75 7.07
CA TYR A 148 10.69 -5.85 6.93
C TYR A 148 11.52 -6.01 8.21
N ARG A 149 11.97 -7.23 8.51
CA ARG A 149 12.77 -7.51 9.73
C ARG A 149 14.25 -7.21 9.56
N ASP A 150 14.74 -7.34 8.33
CA ASP A 150 16.15 -7.19 7.99
C ASP A 150 16.33 -6.53 6.61
N ASN A 151 17.60 -6.37 6.20
CA ASN A 151 17.94 -5.66 4.96
C ASN A 151 17.90 -6.54 3.70
N SER A 152 17.68 -7.85 3.81
CA SER A 152 17.78 -8.79 2.68
C SER A 152 16.46 -9.46 2.32
N THR A 153 15.57 -9.64 3.28
CA THR A 153 14.31 -10.36 3.03
C THR A 153 13.37 -9.60 2.09
N GLN A 154 12.77 -10.33 1.15
CA GLN A 154 11.68 -9.84 0.32
C GLN A 154 10.29 -10.11 0.93
N THR A 155 10.24 -10.89 2.00
CA THR A 155 8.99 -11.23 2.69
C THR A 155 8.76 -10.22 3.82
N PRO A 156 7.75 -9.37 3.74
CA PRO A 156 7.46 -8.43 4.81
C PRO A 156 7.02 -9.15 6.09
N SER A 157 7.30 -8.55 7.22
CA SER A 157 6.85 -9.02 8.55
C SER A 157 5.51 -8.43 8.98
N GLY A 158 5.05 -7.39 8.28
CA GLY A 158 3.78 -6.73 8.54
C GLY A 158 3.48 -5.63 7.54
N VAL A 159 2.27 -5.10 7.62
CA VAL A 159 1.80 -4.03 6.75
C VAL A 159 0.87 -3.09 7.50
N ASP A 160 1.04 -1.79 7.26
CA ASP A 160 0.03 -0.78 7.58
C ASP A 160 -0.81 -0.57 6.32
N GLN A 161 -2.12 -0.73 6.43
CA GLN A 161 -3.11 -0.54 5.37
C GLN A 161 -4.01 0.63 5.75
N GLY A 162 -4.18 1.61 4.87
CA GLY A 162 -4.95 2.80 5.18
C GLY A 162 -5.92 3.21 4.09
N LEU A 163 -7.05 3.76 4.53
CA LEU A 163 -8.06 4.42 3.71
C LEU A 163 -8.40 5.76 4.33
N LEU A 164 -8.21 6.83 3.57
CA LEU A 164 -8.52 8.20 3.94
C LEU A 164 -9.65 8.69 3.03
N ILE A 165 -10.74 9.13 3.62
CA ILE A 165 -11.96 9.50 2.89
C ILE A 165 -12.10 11.02 2.85
N PRO A 166 -12.59 11.60 1.74
CA PRO A 166 -12.75 13.04 1.58
C PRO A 166 -13.63 13.73 2.64
N ASP A 167 -14.48 12.99 3.32
CA ASP A 167 -15.34 13.49 4.41
C ASP A 167 -14.61 13.72 5.74
N GLY A 168 -13.29 13.46 5.78
CA GLY A 168 -12.47 13.54 6.97
C GLY A 168 -12.34 12.23 7.75
N THR A 169 -12.98 11.16 7.30
CA THR A 169 -12.86 9.82 7.90
C THR A 169 -11.52 9.17 7.52
N SER A 170 -10.94 8.42 8.44
CA SER A 170 -9.74 7.64 8.21
C SER A 170 -9.81 6.30 8.92
N ASP A 171 -9.38 5.23 8.25
CA ASP A 171 -9.22 3.89 8.81
C ASP A 171 -7.81 3.38 8.46
N ILE A 172 -6.97 3.20 9.47
CA ILE A 172 -5.59 2.72 9.32
C ILE A 172 -5.42 1.48 10.19
N ARG A 173 -5.18 0.34 9.55
CA ARG A 173 -5.05 -0.98 10.17
C ARG A 173 -3.64 -1.49 10.07
N ARG A 174 -3.23 -2.26 11.09
CA ARG A 174 -1.92 -2.91 11.14
C ARG A 174 -2.11 -4.41 11.16
N HIS A 175 -1.43 -5.08 10.23
CA HIS A 175 -1.51 -6.53 10.11
C HIS A 175 -0.10 -7.13 10.24
N GLY A 176 0.02 -8.24 10.97
CA GLY A 176 1.19 -9.12 10.86
C GLY A 176 1.15 -9.87 9.52
N ASN A 177 2.29 -10.20 8.98
CA ASN A 177 2.39 -10.89 7.69
C ASN A 177 3.31 -12.13 7.80
#